data_22a0cc3b7e1f129e64b9b87a719b11d6
#
_entry.id   22a0cc3b7e1f129e64b9b87a719b11d6
#
_cell.length_a   1.000
_cell.length_b   1.000
_cell.length_c   1.000
_cell.angle_alpha   90.00
_cell.angle_beta   90.00
_cell.angle_gamma   90.00
#
_symmetry.space_group_name_H-M   'P 1'
#
loop_
_entity.id
_entity.type
_entity.pdbx_description
1 polymer ?
#
loop_
_entity_poly.entity_id
_entity_poly.type
_entity_poly.pdbx_seq_one_letter_code
_entity_poly.pdbx_strand_id
1 'polypeptide(L)'
;MKYVLKADEMKACDEYTINGIGIPSMVLMERAALSVVSALEERKIPLKGKKALIAAGTGNNGGDGLAIGRLLSRIGAEVTFYLEGNLQKLSVETKAQVRILKNMGFSILSKTEDDEYDMVVDALFGIGLSGEITGSFKEAIEKINRQKEWGAFVCSVDIPSGICADTGKIYGCAVKADLTVAFAFAKRGHLLYPGRAYTGELAVADIGIPKAAFREAIPSGFYYGKEELSKLLPGRSPWGNKGTFGKVLLLAGSHDMSGACILCGKAVLLKIITPACNREIVQQSLPEALLYTFEGRPDEEAVKKALLWADVVVAGPGMGCGEASYQLLSQVLESASHPMVIDADGLNLLAMHRKLWELAGGHKDTLILTPHPGELMRLIKAASTEAASMQAGHQREASVQSAYPQSEASGALMTEYPANRETIIRGLAKELKAIVAAKDAATLVAEDGRDEIFFNTSGNDGMAAAGSGDVLAGIIGGLAAQGMNGFESACLGVYLHGLAGDEARRKLGAYGMLAGDICESIPDVMRKASPV
;
A
#
# COMPACT_ATOMS: atom_id res chain seq x y z
N MET A 1 -4.16 1.89 13.75
CA MET A 1 -4.62 1.10 12.59
C MET A 1 -5.88 1.73 12.04
N LYS A 2 -5.87 2.07 10.76
CA LYS A 2 -6.98 2.72 10.03
C LYS A 2 -7.51 1.76 8.98
N TYR A 3 -8.81 1.62 8.87
CA TYR A 3 -9.43 0.70 7.92
C TYR A 3 -9.45 1.24 6.48
N VAL A 4 -9.38 0.32 5.53
CA VAL A 4 -9.53 0.55 4.08
C VAL A 4 -10.64 -0.36 3.58
N LEU A 5 -11.69 0.22 3.02
CA LEU A 5 -12.87 -0.53 2.61
C LEU A 5 -12.95 -0.67 1.09
N LYS A 6 -13.61 -1.75 0.65
CA LYS A 6 -14.16 -1.86 -0.71
C LYS A 6 -15.46 -1.06 -0.82
N ALA A 7 -15.90 -0.81 -2.05
CA ALA A 7 -17.14 -0.10 -2.32
C ALA A 7 -18.37 -0.81 -1.73
N ASP A 8 -18.41 -2.14 -1.80
CA ASP A 8 -19.49 -2.95 -1.23
C ASP A 8 -19.45 -2.97 0.31
N GLU A 9 -18.28 -3.07 0.92
CA GLU A 9 -18.12 -2.96 2.38
C GLU A 9 -18.60 -1.59 2.89
N MET A 10 -18.24 -0.51 2.18
CA MET A 10 -18.68 0.85 2.53
C MET A 10 -20.20 1.01 2.39
N LYS A 11 -20.78 0.53 1.29
CA LYS A 11 -22.25 0.55 1.08
C LYS A 11 -22.99 -0.21 2.18
N ALA A 12 -22.48 -1.37 2.58
CA ALA A 12 -23.07 -2.14 3.67
C ALA A 12 -23.03 -1.39 5.01
N CYS A 13 -21.91 -0.69 5.30
CA CYS A 13 -21.80 0.16 6.49
C CYS A 13 -22.79 1.34 6.46
N ASP A 14 -22.92 2.02 5.32
CA ASP A 14 -23.89 3.12 5.14
C ASP A 14 -25.33 2.62 5.31
N GLU A 15 -25.68 1.54 4.62
CA GLU A 15 -27.01 0.94 4.68
C GLU A 15 -27.40 0.53 6.10
N TYR A 16 -26.49 -0.13 6.81
CA TYR A 16 -26.77 -0.53 8.19
C TYR A 16 -26.82 0.67 9.14
N THR A 17 -26.00 1.68 8.92
CA THR A 17 -26.04 2.92 9.71
C THR A 17 -27.40 3.63 9.55
N ILE A 18 -27.92 3.67 8.31
CA ILE A 18 -29.20 4.33 8.02
C ILE A 18 -30.38 3.47 8.44
N ASN A 19 -30.45 2.20 8.01
CA ASN A 19 -31.64 1.37 8.16
C ASN A 19 -31.63 0.53 9.43
N GLY A 20 -30.45 0.12 9.93
CA GLY A 20 -30.30 -0.72 11.14
C GLY A 20 -30.15 0.09 12.41
N ILE A 21 -29.27 1.11 12.38
CA ILE A 21 -29.00 1.99 13.54
C ILE A 21 -30.01 3.14 13.58
N GLY A 22 -30.49 3.60 12.40
CA GLY A 22 -31.52 4.63 12.29
C GLY A 22 -31.00 6.05 12.21
N ILE A 23 -29.72 6.27 11.83
CA ILE A 23 -29.19 7.61 11.57
C ILE A 23 -29.66 8.05 10.17
N PRO A 24 -30.48 9.13 10.04
CA PRO A 24 -30.97 9.55 8.74
C PRO A 24 -29.86 9.91 7.74
N SER A 25 -29.99 9.49 6.47
CA SER A 25 -29.02 9.76 5.40
C SER A 25 -28.66 11.25 5.26
N MET A 26 -29.64 12.14 5.40
CA MET A 26 -29.43 13.59 5.35
C MET A 26 -28.56 14.11 6.50
N VAL A 27 -28.53 13.44 7.66
CA VAL A 27 -27.65 13.80 8.79
C VAL A 27 -26.21 13.43 8.44
N LEU A 28 -25.99 12.24 7.84
CA LEU A 28 -24.66 11.81 7.38
C LEU A 28 -24.15 12.74 6.27
N MET A 29 -24.99 13.08 5.29
CA MET A 29 -24.67 14.02 4.21
C MET A 29 -24.29 15.42 4.73
N GLU A 30 -25.01 15.95 5.69
CA GLU A 30 -24.67 17.26 6.30
C GLU A 30 -23.34 17.20 7.04
N ARG A 31 -23.09 16.12 7.80
CA ARG A 31 -21.78 15.91 8.48
C ARG A 31 -20.65 15.75 7.47
N ALA A 32 -20.88 15.03 6.37
CA ALA A 32 -19.92 14.88 5.29
C ALA A 32 -19.58 16.25 4.68
N ALA A 33 -20.57 17.06 4.36
CA ALA A 33 -20.35 18.39 3.82
C ALA A 33 -19.60 19.32 4.80
N LEU A 34 -19.96 19.31 6.09
CA LEU A 34 -19.26 20.07 7.12
C LEU A 34 -17.81 19.64 7.25
N SER A 35 -17.52 18.34 7.17
CA SER A 35 -16.15 17.82 7.28
C SER A 35 -15.26 18.25 6.11
N VAL A 36 -15.81 18.38 4.89
CA VAL A 36 -15.06 18.93 3.76
C VAL A 36 -14.71 20.40 3.98
N VAL A 37 -15.66 21.20 4.45
CA VAL A 37 -15.39 22.60 4.78
C VAL A 37 -14.34 22.73 5.87
N SER A 38 -14.45 21.95 6.96
CA SER A 38 -13.42 21.92 8.03
C SER A 38 -12.06 21.51 7.49
N ALA A 39 -11.99 20.51 6.61
CA ALA A 39 -10.73 20.06 6.02
C ALA A 39 -10.06 21.14 5.15
N LEU A 40 -10.84 21.97 4.46
CA LEU A 40 -10.35 23.11 3.70
C LEU A 40 -9.85 24.24 4.63
N GLU A 41 -10.59 24.54 5.70
CA GLU A 41 -10.22 25.57 6.70
C GLU A 41 -8.95 25.17 7.46
N GLU A 42 -8.81 23.93 7.91
CA GLU A 42 -7.60 23.42 8.60
C GLU A 42 -6.34 23.56 7.72
N ARG A 43 -6.48 23.44 6.42
CA ARG A 43 -5.41 23.65 5.43
C ARG A 43 -5.22 25.10 5.04
N LYS A 44 -6.00 26.00 5.64
CA LYS A 44 -5.95 27.44 5.36
C LYS A 44 -6.18 27.78 3.89
N ILE A 45 -7.01 26.98 3.21
CA ILE A 45 -7.40 27.28 1.84
C ILE A 45 -8.28 28.54 1.85
N PRO A 46 -7.94 29.59 1.08
CA PRO A 46 -8.75 30.79 1.02
C PRO A 46 -10.14 30.49 0.46
N LEU A 47 -11.20 30.88 1.19
CA LEU A 47 -12.58 30.58 0.79
C LEU A 47 -13.39 31.87 0.61
N LYS A 48 -13.27 32.83 1.51
CA LYS A 48 -14.05 34.08 1.48
C LYS A 48 -13.67 34.95 0.27
N GLY A 49 -14.65 35.35 -0.51
CA GLY A 49 -14.47 36.16 -1.72
C GLY A 49 -13.86 35.39 -2.91
N LYS A 50 -13.75 34.06 -2.79
CA LYS A 50 -13.20 33.19 -3.84
C LYS A 50 -14.32 32.58 -4.68
N LYS A 51 -14.09 32.47 -6.00
CA LYS A 51 -15.01 31.81 -6.92
C LYS A 51 -14.85 30.30 -6.82
N ALA A 52 -15.93 29.60 -6.45
CA ALA A 52 -15.95 28.16 -6.30
C ALA A 52 -16.97 27.52 -7.27
N LEU A 53 -16.51 26.56 -8.08
CA LEU A 53 -17.35 25.72 -8.90
C LEU A 53 -17.68 24.43 -8.14
N ILE A 54 -18.95 24.09 -8.01
CA ILE A 54 -19.42 22.79 -7.53
C ILE A 54 -19.87 21.97 -8.72
N ALA A 55 -19.09 20.96 -9.08
CA ALA A 55 -19.41 20.03 -10.14
C ALA A 55 -20.07 18.78 -9.55
N ALA A 56 -21.39 18.72 -9.59
CA ALA A 56 -22.20 17.68 -8.96
C ALA A 56 -22.77 16.70 -10.00
N GLY A 57 -22.82 15.41 -9.64
CA GLY A 57 -23.55 14.38 -10.37
C GLY A 57 -24.97 14.18 -9.81
N THR A 58 -25.69 13.20 -10.36
CA THR A 58 -27.08 12.91 -9.97
C THR A 58 -27.22 11.98 -8.75
N GLY A 59 -26.13 11.30 -8.34
CA GLY A 59 -26.08 10.39 -7.18
C GLY A 59 -25.85 11.13 -5.86
N ASN A 60 -25.76 10.39 -4.75
CA ASN A 60 -25.56 10.94 -3.40
C ASN A 60 -24.31 11.81 -3.28
N ASN A 61 -23.21 11.43 -3.96
CA ASN A 61 -21.99 12.24 -4.00
C ASN A 61 -22.26 13.65 -4.54
N GLY A 62 -23.13 13.79 -5.56
CA GLY A 62 -23.59 15.09 -6.05
C GLY A 62 -24.37 15.85 -4.99
N GLY A 63 -25.18 15.16 -4.18
CA GLY A 63 -25.87 15.74 -3.03
C GLY A 63 -24.91 16.30 -1.99
N ASP A 64 -23.84 15.56 -1.66
CA ASP A 64 -22.77 16.03 -0.78
C ASP A 64 -22.12 17.30 -1.34
N GLY A 65 -21.78 17.32 -2.65
CA GLY A 65 -21.22 18.48 -3.33
C GLY A 65 -22.13 19.71 -3.25
N LEU A 66 -23.45 19.55 -3.51
CA LEU A 66 -24.41 20.64 -3.38
C LEU A 66 -24.53 21.18 -1.95
N ALA A 67 -24.48 20.30 -0.94
CA ALA A 67 -24.46 20.69 0.46
C ALA A 67 -23.17 21.46 0.82
N ILE A 68 -22.00 21.00 0.32
CA ILE A 68 -20.72 21.69 0.48
C ILE A 68 -20.80 23.11 -0.12
N GLY A 69 -21.28 23.25 -1.35
CA GLY A 69 -21.42 24.57 -1.98
C GLY A 69 -22.32 25.52 -1.18
N ARG A 70 -23.42 25.01 -0.62
CA ARG A 70 -24.29 25.76 0.29
C ARG A 70 -23.55 26.26 1.54
N LEU A 71 -22.69 25.42 2.11
CA LEU A 71 -21.88 25.80 3.27
C LEU A 71 -20.78 26.82 2.91
N LEU A 72 -20.11 26.63 1.76
CA LEU A 72 -19.11 27.56 1.25
C LEU A 72 -19.71 28.96 0.98
N SER A 73 -20.93 29.04 0.44
CA SER A 73 -21.59 30.33 0.23
C SER A 73 -21.85 31.08 1.53
N ARG A 74 -22.15 30.36 2.63
CA ARG A 74 -22.37 30.97 3.96
C ARG A 74 -21.11 31.58 4.56
N ILE A 75 -19.94 31.07 4.24
CA ILE A 75 -18.66 31.62 4.68
C ILE A 75 -18.09 32.67 3.71
N GLY A 76 -18.87 33.03 2.69
CA GLY A 76 -18.60 34.15 1.78
C GLY A 76 -17.87 33.78 0.50
N ALA A 77 -17.87 32.53 0.06
CA ALA A 77 -17.44 32.15 -1.28
C ALA A 77 -18.51 32.51 -2.33
N GLU A 78 -18.07 32.85 -3.54
CA GLU A 78 -18.94 33.06 -4.71
C GLU A 78 -19.13 31.73 -5.41
N VAL A 79 -20.27 31.05 -5.15
CA VAL A 79 -20.47 29.67 -5.54
C VAL A 79 -21.32 29.55 -6.83
N THR A 80 -20.77 28.86 -7.82
CA THR A 80 -21.46 28.41 -9.02
C THR A 80 -21.81 26.94 -8.91
N PHE A 81 -23.07 26.57 -9.06
CA PHE A 81 -23.54 25.19 -9.01
C PHE A 81 -23.75 24.65 -10.43
N TYR A 82 -23.02 23.59 -10.77
CA TYR A 82 -23.14 22.83 -12.00
C TYR A 82 -23.59 21.42 -11.70
N LEU A 83 -24.65 20.95 -12.33
CA LEU A 83 -25.23 19.62 -12.16
C LEU A 83 -25.21 18.87 -13.49
N GLU A 84 -24.39 17.82 -13.57
CA GLU A 84 -24.23 16.99 -14.74
C GLU A 84 -25.14 15.75 -14.66
N GLY A 85 -25.79 15.42 -15.79
CA GLY A 85 -26.57 14.22 -15.97
C GLY A 85 -28.09 14.45 -15.98
N ASN A 86 -28.86 13.36 -15.96
CA ASN A 86 -30.32 13.42 -16.10
C ASN A 86 -31.00 13.79 -14.77
N LEU A 87 -31.57 14.98 -14.71
CA LEU A 87 -32.29 15.51 -13.54
C LEU A 87 -33.48 14.63 -13.07
N GLN A 88 -33.99 13.74 -13.90
CA GLN A 88 -35.05 12.79 -13.51
C GLN A 88 -34.50 11.62 -12.69
N LYS A 89 -33.17 11.39 -12.74
CA LYS A 89 -32.47 10.32 -12.04
C LYS A 89 -31.75 10.77 -10.76
N LEU A 90 -32.09 11.95 -10.22
CA LEU A 90 -31.54 12.42 -8.96
C LEU A 90 -31.89 11.47 -7.82
N SER A 91 -30.91 11.19 -6.96
CA SER A 91 -31.15 10.50 -5.68
C SER A 91 -32.10 11.33 -4.80
N VAL A 92 -32.70 10.71 -3.81
CA VAL A 92 -33.63 11.39 -2.87
C VAL A 92 -32.94 12.56 -2.18
N GLU A 93 -31.74 12.35 -1.71
CA GLU A 93 -30.90 13.31 -0.99
C GLU A 93 -30.48 14.46 -1.91
N THR A 94 -29.99 14.15 -3.11
CA THR A 94 -29.58 15.16 -4.11
C THR A 94 -30.78 16.03 -4.54
N LYS A 95 -31.94 15.41 -4.71
CA LYS A 95 -33.19 16.15 -5.00
C LYS A 95 -33.57 17.09 -3.86
N ALA A 96 -33.36 16.66 -2.61
CA ALA A 96 -33.59 17.53 -1.45
C ALA A 96 -32.63 18.72 -1.42
N GLN A 97 -31.33 18.52 -1.70
CA GLN A 97 -30.35 19.61 -1.77
C GLN A 97 -30.65 20.60 -2.91
N VAL A 98 -31.01 20.10 -4.09
CA VAL A 98 -31.47 20.95 -5.22
C VAL A 98 -32.65 21.85 -4.79
N ARG A 99 -33.62 21.28 -4.06
CA ARG A 99 -34.76 22.06 -3.55
C ARG A 99 -34.33 23.13 -2.55
N ILE A 100 -33.42 22.79 -1.62
CA ILE A 100 -32.88 23.72 -0.64
C ILE A 100 -32.18 24.89 -1.33
N LEU A 101 -31.29 24.61 -2.30
CA LEU A 101 -30.57 25.65 -3.05
C LEU A 101 -31.52 26.59 -3.80
N LYS A 102 -32.51 26.03 -4.46
CA LYS A 102 -33.57 26.84 -5.15
C LYS A 102 -34.33 27.75 -4.18
N ASN A 103 -34.70 27.25 -3.01
CA ASN A 103 -35.37 28.02 -1.97
C ASN A 103 -34.45 29.11 -1.37
N MET A 104 -33.11 28.95 -1.44
CA MET A 104 -32.14 29.97 -1.08
C MET A 104 -31.85 30.97 -2.22
N GLY A 105 -32.48 30.82 -3.39
CA GLY A 105 -32.31 31.71 -4.55
C GLY A 105 -31.13 31.39 -5.46
N PHE A 106 -30.48 30.23 -5.29
CA PHE A 106 -29.40 29.80 -6.18
C PHE A 106 -29.90 29.22 -7.49
N SER A 107 -29.20 29.55 -8.57
CA SER A 107 -29.37 28.91 -9.87
C SER A 107 -28.44 27.68 -9.97
N ILE A 108 -28.94 26.62 -10.59
CA ILE A 108 -28.17 25.41 -10.87
C ILE A 108 -28.05 25.27 -12.38
N LEU A 109 -26.82 25.30 -12.86
CA LEU A 109 -26.50 25.27 -14.29
C LEU A 109 -26.46 23.83 -14.80
N SER A 110 -26.93 23.61 -16.03
CA SER A 110 -26.76 22.34 -16.77
C SER A 110 -25.56 22.38 -17.74
N LYS A 111 -24.93 23.53 -17.90
CA LYS A 111 -23.68 23.75 -18.66
C LYS A 111 -22.86 24.79 -17.94
N THR A 112 -21.56 24.59 -17.84
CA THR A 112 -20.63 25.59 -17.35
C THR A 112 -20.14 26.45 -18.49
N GLU A 113 -20.00 27.75 -18.26
CA GLU A 113 -19.23 28.65 -19.11
C GLU A 113 -17.73 28.44 -18.88
N ASP A 114 -16.87 28.98 -19.73
CA ASP A 114 -15.40 28.87 -19.57
C ASP A 114 -14.87 29.96 -18.63
N ASP A 115 -15.53 30.15 -17.49
CA ASP A 115 -15.09 31.01 -16.41
C ASP A 115 -13.91 30.42 -15.66
N GLU A 116 -13.02 31.29 -15.13
CA GLU A 116 -11.95 30.89 -14.23
C GLU A 116 -12.46 30.84 -12.79
N TYR A 117 -12.14 29.76 -12.08
CA TYR A 117 -12.45 29.54 -10.68
C TYR A 117 -11.19 29.45 -9.83
N ASP A 118 -11.27 29.93 -8.59
CA ASP A 118 -10.18 29.76 -7.60
C ASP A 118 -10.19 28.33 -7.01
N MET A 119 -11.40 27.71 -6.97
CA MET A 119 -11.58 26.37 -6.43
C MET A 119 -12.63 25.59 -7.23
N VAL A 120 -12.43 24.28 -7.35
CA VAL A 120 -13.42 23.34 -7.86
C VAL A 120 -13.66 22.23 -6.83
N VAL A 121 -14.93 21.95 -6.55
CA VAL A 121 -15.36 20.79 -5.77
C VAL A 121 -15.87 19.75 -6.78
N ASP A 122 -15.13 18.63 -6.88
CA ASP A 122 -15.51 17.49 -7.70
C ASP A 122 -16.40 16.55 -6.90
N ALA A 123 -17.66 16.48 -7.29
CA ALA A 123 -18.71 15.62 -6.75
C ALA A 123 -19.53 14.94 -7.86
N LEU A 124 -18.91 14.67 -9.03
CA LEU A 124 -19.59 14.03 -10.16
C LEU A 124 -19.92 12.56 -9.86
N PHE A 125 -18.91 11.80 -9.39
CA PHE A 125 -19.05 10.38 -9.08
C PHE A 125 -18.40 10.03 -7.74
N GLY A 126 -19.05 9.14 -6.99
CA GLY A 126 -18.50 8.52 -5.78
C GLY A 126 -18.20 7.03 -6.02
N ILE A 127 -18.20 6.23 -4.94
CA ILE A 127 -17.88 4.79 -4.93
C ILE A 127 -18.79 3.92 -5.80
N GLY A 128 -19.90 4.43 -6.30
CA GLY A 128 -20.84 3.70 -7.15
C GLY A 128 -20.50 3.68 -8.63
N LEU A 129 -19.39 4.30 -9.03
CA LEU A 129 -18.99 4.35 -10.43
C LEU A 129 -18.62 2.97 -10.98
N SER A 130 -19.18 2.63 -12.14
CA SER A 130 -18.86 1.40 -12.88
C SER A 130 -18.85 1.67 -14.38
N GLY A 131 -17.85 1.19 -15.07
CA GLY A 131 -17.69 1.35 -16.52
C GLY A 131 -16.99 2.64 -16.96
N GLU A 132 -16.67 2.71 -18.24
CA GLU A 132 -15.92 3.80 -18.87
C GLU A 132 -16.72 5.11 -18.92
N ILE A 133 -16.08 6.21 -18.58
CA ILE A 133 -16.67 7.55 -18.63
C ILE A 133 -16.56 8.12 -20.05
N THR A 134 -17.69 8.51 -20.62
CA THR A 134 -17.81 9.05 -21.97
C THR A 134 -18.77 10.24 -22.01
N GLY A 135 -18.85 10.95 -23.14
CA GLY A 135 -19.80 12.04 -23.36
C GLY A 135 -19.60 13.23 -22.42
N SER A 136 -20.70 13.83 -21.96
CA SER A 136 -20.71 15.07 -21.18
C SER A 136 -19.99 14.95 -19.82
N PHE A 137 -20.00 13.79 -19.19
CA PHE A 137 -19.24 13.56 -17.96
C PHE A 137 -17.71 13.59 -18.20
N LYS A 138 -17.24 13.05 -19.34
CA LYS A 138 -15.84 13.16 -19.74
C LYS A 138 -15.45 14.61 -19.96
N GLU A 139 -16.29 15.38 -20.67
CA GLU A 139 -16.07 16.82 -20.88
C GLU A 139 -16.03 17.59 -19.55
N ALA A 140 -16.90 17.22 -18.58
CA ALA A 140 -16.90 17.83 -17.25
C ALA A 140 -15.58 17.55 -16.50
N ILE A 141 -15.08 16.31 -16.52
CA ILE A 141 -13.81 15.95 -15.89
C ILE A 141 -12.64 16.69 -16.56
N GLU A 142 -12.61 16.76 -17.89
CA GLU A 142 -11.58 17.50 -18.63
C GLU A 142 -11.62 19.00 -18.32
N LYS A 143 -12.82 19.59 -18.13
CA LYS A 143 -12.97 20.98 -17.67
C LYS A 143 -12.39 21.16 -16.26
N ILE A 144 -12.71 20.29 -15.32
CA ILE A 144 -12.14 20.34 -13.95
C ILE A 144 -10.62 20.28 -13.99
N ASN A 145 -10.04 19.39 -14.78
CA ASN A 145 -8.60 19.27 -14.90
C ASN A 145 -7.96 20.52 -15.55
N ARG A 146 -8.62 21.15 -16.53
CA ARG A 146 -8.18 22.43 -17.08
C ARG A 146 -8.21 23.56 -16.04
N GLN A 147 -9.24 23.63 -15.19
CA GLN A 147 -9.27 24.61 -14.09
C GLN A 147 -8.06 24.45 -13.16
N LYS A 148 -7.69 23.19 -12.86
CA LYS A 148 -6.46 22.91 -12.10
C LYS A 148 -5.21 23.42 -12.82
N GLU A 149 -5.08 23.22 -14.11
CA GLU A 149 -3.96 23.73 -14.92
C GLU A 149 -3.89 25.27 -14.91
N TRP A 150 -5.02 25.95 -14.77
CA TRP A 150 -5.11 27.39 -14.59
C TRP A 150 -4.88 27.87 -13.15
N GLY A 151 -4.64 26.94 -12.23
CA GLY A 151 -4.29 27.26 -10.84
C GLY A 151 -5.42 27.12 -9.83
N ALA A 152 -6.61 26.63 -10.22
CA ALA A 152 -7.69 26.33 -9.27
C ALA A 152 -7.30 25.19 -8.32
N PHE A 153 -7.66 25.32 -7.06
CA PHE A 153 -7.55 24.23 -6.08
C PHE A 153 -8.68 23.23 -6.29
N VAL A 154 -8.38 21.95 -6.54
CA VAL A 154 -9.37 20.91 -6.79
C VAL A 154 -9.53 20.02 -5.56
N CYS A 155 -10.76 20.01 -5.00
CA CYS A 155 -11.16 19.15 -3.89
C CYS A 155 -12.15 18.08 -4.37
N SER A 156 -11.77 16.81 -4.34
CA SER A 156 -12.68 15.71 -4.65
C SER A 156 -13.40 15.21 -3.42
N VAL A 157 -14.71 14.99 -3.58
CA VAL A 157 -15.64 14.52 -2.55
C VAL A 157 -15.65 13.00 -2.56
N ASP A 158 -15.33 12.41 -1.44
CA ASP A 158 -15.25 10.96 -1.18
C ASP A 158 -14.17 10.23 -1.99
N ILE A 159 -14.19 10.30 -3.32
CA ILE A 159 -13.18 9.73 -4.23
C ILE A 159 -13.10 10.58 -5.50
N PRO A 160 -11.91 10.79 -6.10
CA PRO A 160 -11.82 11.53 -7.36
C PRO A 160 -12.67 10.88 -8.44
N SER A 161 -13.50 11.69 -9.10
CA SER A 161 -14.38 11.18 -10.15
C SER A 161 -13.59 10.52 -11.26
N GLY A 162 -13.95 9.29 -11.61
CA GLY A 162 -13.27 8.47 -12.60
C GLY A 162 -12.38 7.36 -12.04
N ILE A 163 -12.17 7.31 -10.72
CA ILE A 163 -11.37 6.27 -10.07
C ILE A 163 -12.27 5.14 -9.55
N CYS A 164 -11.89 3.90 -9.82
CA CYS A 164 -12.48 2.70 -9.22
C CYS A 164 -12.13 2.63 -7.73
N ALA A 165 -13.14 2.61 -6.86
CA ALA A 165 -12.95 2.57 -5.42
C ALA A 165 -12.21 1.32 -4.91
N ASP A 166 -12.33 0.19 -5.63
CA ASP A 166 -11.75 -1.09 -5.20
C ASP A 166 -10.35 -1.33 -5.73
N THR A 167 -10.03 -0.84 -6.94
CA THR A 167 -8.79 -1.21 -7.63
C THR A 167 -7.87 -0.03 -7.93
N GLY A 168 -8.37 1.20 -7.82
CA GLY A 168 -7.66 2.40 -8.27
C GLY A 168 -7.56 2.55 -9.79
N LYS A 169 -8.21 1.67 -10.57
CA LYS A 169 -8.27 1.79 -12.04
C LYS A 169 -8.96 3.08 -12.45
N ILE A 170 -8.46 3.72 -13.51
CA ILE A 170 -9.11 4.87 -14.15
C ILE A 170 -10.12 4.36 -15.17
N TYR A 171 -11.36 4.83 -15.10
CA TYR A 171 -12.41 4.54 -16.07
C TYR A 171 -12.42 5.54 -17.22
N GLY A 172 -11.42 5.47 -18.10
CA GLY A 172 -11.21 6.33 -19.26
C GLY A 172 -10.59 7.69 -18.94
N CYS A 173 -11.15 8.43 -18.00
CA CYS A 173 -10.59 9.68 -17.48
C CYS A 173 -10.89 9.85 -15.99
N ALA A 174 -10.11 10.69 -15.30
CA ALA A 174 -10.31 10.97 -13.89
C ALA A 174 -9.90 12.40 -13.52
N VAL A 175 -10.51 12.93 -12.46
CA VAL A 175 -10.14 14.21 -11.86
C VAL A 175 -8.82 14.07 -11.10
N LYS A 176 -7.91 15.01 -11.32
CA LYS A 176 -6.67 15.15 -10.55
C LYS A 176 -6.89 16.10 -9.38
N ALA A 177 -7.17 15.55 -8.20
CA ALA A 177 -7.40 16.35 -7.01
C ALA A 177 -6.09 16.91 -6.40
N ASP A 178 -6.18 18.03 -5.66
CA ASP A 178 -5.18 18.48 -4.70
C ASP A 178 -5.47 17.90 -3.32
N LEU A 179 -6.75 17.77 -3.01
CA LEU A 179 -7.27 17.20 -1.79
C LEU A 179 -8.43 16.25 -2.11
N THR A 180 -8.44 15.08 -1.52
CA THR A 180 -9.62 14.21 -1.48
C THR A 180 -10.06 14.04 -0.04
N VAL A 181 -11.33 14.34 0.25
CA VAL A 181 -11.92 14.11 1.57
C VAL A 181 -12.78 12.86 1.51
N ALA A 182 -12.23 11.75 1.96
CA ALA A 182 -12.92 10.47 2.01
C ALA A 182 -13.79 10.38 3.26
N PHE A 183 -15.02 9.90 3.09
CA PHE A 183 -16.00 9.80 4.17
C PHE A 183 -15.86 8.49 4.93
N ALA A 184 -15.83 8.58 6.25
CA ALA A 184 -15.67 7.53 7.24
C ALA A 184 -14.38 6.72 7.11
N PHE A 185 -14.08 6.18 5.93
CA PHE A 185 -12.95 5.28 5.68
C PHE A 185 -12.30 5.58 4.32
N ALA A 186 -10.98 5.36 4.25
CA ALA A 186 -10.30 5.31 2.96
C ALA A 186 -10.85 4.15 2.12
N LYS A 187 -10.92 4.32 0.81
CA LYS A 187 -11.20 3.24 -0.14
C LYS A 187 -9.88 2.77 -0.75
N ARG A 188 -9.84 1.53 -1.23
CA ARG A 188 -8.62 0.97 -1.83
C ARG A 188 -8.09 1.80 -2.99
N GLY A 189 -9.01 2.37 -3.78
CA GLY A 189 -8.67 3.25 -4.90
C GLY A 189 -7.89 4.52 -4.55
N HIS A 190 -7.97 4.99 -3.30
CA HIS A 190 -7.14 6.10 -2.81
C HIS A 190 -5.68 5.70 -2.60
N LEU A 191 -5.41 4.42 -2.32
CA LEU A 191 -4.09 3.92 -1.92
C LEU A 191 -3.38 3.15 -3.04
N LEU A 192 -4.15 2.62 -4.00
CA LEU A 192 -3.63 1.84 -5.11
C LEU A 192 -3.40 2.72 -6.35
N TYR A 193 -2.28 2.49 -7.04
CA TYR A 193 -2.04 3.13 -8.34
C TYR A 193 -2.85 2.48 -9.46
N PRO A 194 -3.28 3.26 -10.46
CA PRO A 194 -3.01 4.68 -10.68
C PRO A 194 -3.85 5.66 -9.84
N GLY A 195 -4.93 5.24 -9.19
CA GLY A 195 -5.86 6.10 -8.44
C GLY A 195 -5.16 7.00 -7.39
N ARG A 196 -4.16 6.46 -6.69
CA ARG A 196 -3.35 7.22 -5.72
C ARG A 196 -2.73 8.49 -6.31
N ALA A 197 -2.30 8.45 -7.58
CA ALA A 197 -1.72 9.61 -8.26
C ALA A 197 -2.74 10.74 -8.54
N TYR A 198 -4.03 10.43 -8.48
CA TYR A 198 -5.13 11.36 -8.69
C TYR A 198 -5.77 11.85 -7.40
N THR A 199 -5.51 11.17 -6.29
CA THR A 199 -6.12 11.45 -4.97
C THR A 199 -5.61 12.75 -4.33
N GLY A 200 -4.39 13.19 -4.66
CA GLY A 200 -3.75 14.30 -3.97
C GLY A 200 -3.50 13.99 -2.50
N GLU A 201 -3.66 14.98 -1.62
CA GLU A 201 -3.68 14.75 -0.18
C GLU A 201 -4.97 14.02 0.21
N LEU A 202 -4.87 12.90 0.94
CA LEU A 202 -6.03 12.16 1.44
C LEU A 202 -6.36 12.56 2.87
N ALA A 203 -7.53 13.15 3.08
CA ALA A 203 -8.14 13.35 4.39
C ALA A 203 -9.28 12.34 4.59
N VAL A 204 -9.29 11.63 5.71
CA VAL A 204 -10.38 10.73 6.08
C VAL A 204 -11.21 11.39 7.17
N ALA A 205 -12.46 11.71 6.87
CA ALA A 205 -13.35 12.45 7.74
C ALA A 205 -14.32 11.53 8.49
N ASP A 206 -14.45 11.72 9.79
CA ASP A 206 -15.47 11.06 10.60
C ASP A 206 -16.84 11.73 10.34
N ILE A 207 -17.71 11.04 9.64
CA ILE A 207 -19.09 11.50 9.37
C ILE A 207 -20.11 10.89 10.35
N GLY A 208 -19.66 10.08 11.32
CA GLY A 208 -20.50 9.49 12.36
C GLY A 208 -21.00 8.09 12.07
N ILE A 209 -20.32 7.34 11.21
CA ILE A 209 -20.54 5.90 11.05
C ILE A 209 -19.89 5.18 12.23
N PRO A 210 -20.65 4.54 13.12
CA PRO A 210 -20.10 3.90 14.30
C PRO A 210 -19.47 2.55 13.93
N LYS A 211 -18.52 2.07 14.76
CA LYS A 211 -17.92 0.73 14.59
C LYS A 211 -18.95 -0.40 14.56
N ALA A 212 -20.09 -0.24 15.22
CA ALA A 212 -21.20 -1.19 15.16
C ALA A 212 -21.75 -1.40 13.72
N ALA A 213 -21.45 -0.51 12.78
CA ALA A 213 -21.83 -0.65 11.38
C ALA A 213 -21.09 -1.79 10.66
N PHE A 214 -19.94 -2.22 11.16
CA PHE A 214 -19.25 -3.40 10.62
C PHE A 214 -19.97 -4.72 10.94
N ARG A 215 -20.90 -4.74 11.90
CA ARG A 215 -21.56 -5.95 12.41
C ARG A 215 -20.51 -7.00 12.80
N GLU A 216 -20.59 -8.20 12.18
CA GLU A 216 -19.65 -9.30 12.37
C GLU A 216 -18.51 -9.28 11.33
N ALA A 217 -18.61 -8.45 10.27
CA ALA A 217 -17.62 -8.35 9.23
C ALA A 217 -16.59 -7.25 9.54
N ILE A 218 -15.37 -7.64 9.87
CA ILE A 218 -14.25 -6.72 9.98
C ILE A 218 -13.82 -6.29 8.57
N PRO A 219 -13.55 -4.98 8.33
CA PRO A 219 -13.02 -4.54 7.05
C PRO A 219 -11.78 -5.32 6.62
N SER A 220 -11.75 -5.75 5.37
CA SER A 220 -10.71 -6.64 4.86
C SER A 220 -9.39 -5.93 4.50
N GLY A 221 -9.24 -4.63 4.82
CA GLY A 221 -8.02 -3.87 4.58
C GLY A 221 -7.71 -2.86 5.68
N PHE A 222 -6.42 -2.58 5.89
CA PHE A 222 -5.97 -1.55 6.83
C PHE A 222 -4.62 -0.94 6.43
N TYR A 223 -4.30 0.22 7.01
CA TYR A 223 -3.02 0.91 6.91
C TYR A 223 -2.62 1.56 8.23
N TYR A 224 -1.36 1.96 8.35
CA TYR A 224 -0.88 2.70 9.51
C TYR A 224 -0.88 4.21 9.28
N GLY A 225 -1.30 4.99 10.28
CA GLY A 225 -1.11 6.42 10.34
C GLY A 225 0.22 6.78 11.01
N LYS A 226 0.74 7.98 10.71
CA LYS A 226 2.02 8.45 11.29
C LYS A 226 1.99 8.50 12.82
N GLU A 227 0.85 8.80 13.39
CA GLU A 227 0.61 8.89 14.83
C GLU A 227 0.63 7.53 15.56
N GLU A 228 0.62 6.43 14.81
CA GLU A 228 0.59 5.09 15.40
C GLU A 228 1.98 4.47 15.56
N LEU A 229 2.99 5.01 14.89
CA LEU A 229 4.33 4.40 14.83
C LEU A 229 4.91 4.14 16.23
N SER A 230 4.76 5.07 17.17
CA SER A 230 5.25 4.93 18.54
C SER A 230 4.64 3.74 19.30
N LYS A 231 3.40 3.36 18.95
CA LYS A 231 2.68 2.24 19.57
C LYS A 231 2.99 0.90 18.90
N LEU A 232 3.49 0.94 17.66
CA LEU A 232 3.79 -0.25 16.87
C LEU A 232 5.22 -0.76 17.10
N LEU A 233 6.13 0.15 17.49
CA LEU A 233 7.53 -0.24 17.77
C LEU A 233 7.61 -1.17 18.99
N PRO A 234 8.44 -2.25 18.92
CA PRO A 234 8.65 -3.13 20.06
C PRO A 234 9.25 -2.35 21.24
N GLY A 235 8.69 -2.59 22.43
CA GLY A 235 9.19 -1.98 23.67
C GLY A 235 10.61 -2.43 24.00
N ARG A 236 11.48 -1.49 24.39
CA ARG A 236 12.86 -1.79 24.79
C ARG A 236 13.00 -1.76 26.31
N SER A 237 13.41 -2.89 26.89
CA SER A 237 13.72 -2.95 28.32
C SER A 237 15.02 -2.18 28.62
N PRO A 238 15.04 -1.27 29.61
CA PRO A 238 16.26 -0.54 30.01
C PRO A 238 17.42 -1.45 30.49
N TRP A 239 17.09 -2.65 30.96
CA TRP A 239 18.06 -3.67 31.41
C TRP A 239 18.24 -4.81 30.41
N GLY A 240 17.80 -4.61 29.17
CA GLY A 240 18.06 -5.54 28.10
C GLY A 240 19.56 -5.64 27.78
N ASN A 241 20.04 -6.84 27.47
CA ASN A 241 21.39 -7.08 26.98
C ASN A 241 21.37 -7.41 25.48
N LYS A 242 22.56 -7.53 24.88
CA LYS A 242 22.69 -7.84 23.44
C LYS A 242 21.92 -9.08 22.95
N GLY A 243 21.66 -10.05 23.82
CA GLY A 243 20.88 -11.24 23.49
C GLY A 243 19.36 -11.03 23.58
N THR A 244 18.89 -9.94 24.24
CA THR A 244 17.47 -9.63 24.42
C THR A 244 16.84 -9.02 23.18
N PHE A 245 17.65 -8.40 22.30
CA PHE A 245 17.18 -7.64 21.15
C PHE A 245 17.21 -8.42 19.83
N GLY A 246 17.34 -9.76 19.94
CA GLY A 246 17.27 -10.68 18.82
C GLY A 246 18.58 -10.85 18.04
N LYS A 247 18.69 -11.98 17.36
CA LYS A 247 19.85 -12.40 16.59
C LYS A 247 19.41 -12.79 15.18
N VAL A 248 19.93 -12.11 14.19
CA VAL A 248 19.64 -12.40 12.79
C VAL A 248 20.79 -13.18 12.15
N LEU A 249 20.47 -14.29 11.51
CA LEU A 249 21.36 -14.97 10.59
C LEU A 249 21.05 -14.51 9.17
N LEU A 250 22.02 -13.87 8.54
CA LEU A 250 21.89 -13.38 7.17
C LEU A 250 22.68 -14.27 6.20
N LEU A 251 21.98 -14.82 5.21
CA LEU A 251 22.56 -15.53 4.07
C LEU A 251 22.53 -14.58 2.87
N ALA A 252 23.65 -13.96 2.56
CA ALA A 252 23.67 -12.90 1.56
C ALA A 252 25.05 -12.69 0.93
N GLY A 253 25.05 -12.03 -0.20
CA GLY A 253 26.25 -11.68 -0.94
C GLY A 253 26.78 -12.82 -1.81
N SER A 254 27.32 -12.43 -2.96
CA SER A 254 28.08 -13.27 -3.88
C SER A 254 29.32 -12.50 -4.33
N HIS A 255 30.09 -13.06 -5.26
CA HIS A 255 31.36 -12.46 -5.74
C HIS A 255 31.19 -10.98 -6.15
N ASP A 256 30.09 -10.62 -6.77
CA ASP A 256 29.87 -9.27 -7.33
C ASP A 256 28.79 -8.46 -6.55
N MET A 257 28.22 -9.01 -5.45
CA MET A 257 27.10 -8.43 -4.74
C MET A 257 27.28 -8.33 -3.22
N SER A 258 28.47 -7.95 -2.76
CA SER A 258 28.75 -7.70 -1.33
C SER A 258 27.92 -6.54 -0.75
N GLY A 259 27.56 -5.55 -1.58
CA GLY A 259 26.75 -4.38 -1.17
C GLY A 259 25.36 -4.73 -0.66
N ALA A 260 24.69 -5.72 -1.26
CA ALA A 260 23.38 -6.21 -0.80
C ALA A 260 23.45 -6.77 0.62
N CYS A 261 24.51 -7.54 0.93
CA CYS A 261 24.79 -8.05 2.26
C CYS A 261 24.97 -6.92 3.30
N ILE A 262 25.69 -5.85 2.93
CA ILE A 262 25.95 -4.70 3.81
C ILE A 262 24.65 -3.93 4.07
N LEU A 263 23.86 -3.63 3.03
CA LEU A 263 22.61 -2.89 3.14
C LEU A 263 21.59 -3.63 4.02
N CYS A 264 21.43 -4.94 3.82
CA CYS A 264 20.57 -5.77 4.64
C CYS A 264 21.07 -5.84 6.09
N GLY A 265 22.38 -5.92 6.30
CA GLY A 265 23.00 -6.15 7.60
C GLY A 265 23.05 -4.96 8.56
N LYS A 266 22.84 -3.73 8.11
CA LYS A 266 22.98 -2.52 8.94
C LYS A 266 21.96 -2.38 10.09
N ALA A 267 21.04 -3.31 10.26
CA ALA A 267 19.85 -3.10 11.12
C ALA A 267 19.86 -3.82 12.48
N VAL A 268 20.77 -4.81 12.82
CA VAL A 268 20.61 -5.72 13.98
C VAL A 268 21.89 -6.40 14.47
N LEU A 269 21.83 -7.14 15.63
CA LEU A 269 22.87 -8.09 16.03
C LEU A 269 22.93 -9.24 14.99
N LEU A 270 24.01 -9.29 14.24
CA LEU A 270 24.08 -9.94 12.96
C LEU A 270 25.18 -11.01 12.92
N LYS A 271 24.83 -12.18 12.42
CA LYS A 271 25.79 -13.17 11.90
C LYS A 271 25.53 -13.36 10.41
N ILE A 272 26.58 -13.30 9.61
CA ILE A 272 26.49 -13.40 8.16
C ILE A 272 27.17 -14.66 7.67
N ILE A 273 26.51 -15.39 6.77
CA ILE A 273 27.11 -16.45 5.96
C ILE A 273 27.24 -15.92 4.53
N THR A 274 28.47 -15.84 4.03
CA THR A 274 28.78 -15.27 2.70
C THR A 274 30.02 -15.96 2.12
N PRO A 275 30.24 -15.96 0.78
CA PRO A 275 31.48 -16.43 0.18
C PRO A 275 32.73 -15.72 0.74
N ALA A 276 33.86 -16.42 0.77
CA ALA A 276 35.11 -15.92 1.36
C ALA A 276 35.62 -14.62 0.70
N CYS A 277 35.35 -14.42 -0.56
CA CYS A 277 35.70 -13.17 -1.29
C CYS A 277 35.10 -11.90 -0.68
N ASN A 278 34.02 -12.01 0.10
CA ASN A 278 33.35 -10.87 0.73
C ASN A 278 33.88 -10.53 2.13
N ARG A 279 34.77 -11.36 2.69
CA ARG A 279 35.25 -11.25 4.10
C ARG A 279 35.73 -9.84 4.43
N GLU A 280 36.70 -9.33 3.67
CA GLU A 280 37.33 -8.04 3.97
C GLU A 280 36.33 -6.88 3.80
N ILE A 281 35.56 -6.91 2.72
CA ILE A 281 34.58 -5.87 2.39
C ILE A 281 33.52 -5.76 3.48
N VAL A 282 32.99 -6.92 3.94
CA VAL A 282 31.95 -6.95 4.96
C VAL A 282 32.51 -6.55 6.33
N GLN A 283 33.70 -7.02 6.72
CA GLN A 283 34.32 -6.67 8.01
C GLN A 283 34.67 -5.18 8.10
N GLN A 284 35.04 -4.54 6.98
CA GLN A 284 35.28 -3.10 6.94
C GLN A 284 34.00 -2.28 7.05
N SER A 285 32.90 -2.76 6.45
CA SER A 285 31.62 -2.03 6.38
C SER A 285 30.68 -2.33 7.55
N LEU A 286 30.80 -3.51 8.18
CA LEU A 286 29.99 -4.00 9.29
C LEU A 286 30.89 -4.65 10.34
N PRO A 287 31.72 -3.88 11.07
CA PRO A 287 32.67 -4.40 12.03
C PRO A 287 32.02 -5.14 13.21
N GLU A 288 30.73 -4.87 13.49
CA GLU A 288 29.96 -5.52 14.56
C GLU A 288 29.42 -6.90 14.15
N ALA A 289 29.43 -7.25 12.86
CA ALA A 289 28.87 -8.50 12.37
C ALA A 289 29.80 -9.69 12.66
N LEU A 290 29.21 -10.79 13.12
CA LEU A 290 29.91 -12.09 13.17
C LEU A 290 29.91 -12.71 11.78
N LEU A 291 31.06 -13.17 11.29
CA LEU A 291 31.17 -13.76 9.95
C LEU A 291 31.46 -15.23 9.98
N TYR A 292 30.72 -15.98 9.16
CA TYR A 292 31.15 -17.28 8.65
C TYR A 292 31.31 -17.18 7.13
N THR A 293 32.50 -17.43 6.62
CA THR A 293 32.79 -17.39 5.18
C THR A 293 33.17 -18.75 4.66
N PHE A 294 32.80 -19.08 3.45
CA PHE A 294 33.05 -20.37 2.81
C PHE A 294 33.66 -20.21 1.41
N GLU A 295 34.41 -21.24 0.98
CA GLU A 295 34.84 -21.40 -0.42
C GLU A 295 34.16 -22.64 -1.00
N GLY A 296 33.63 -22.51 -2.22
CA GLY A 296 32.90 -23.58 -2.87
C GLY A 296 31.60 -23.95 -2.15
N ARG A 297 31.56 -25.06 -1.42
CA ARG A 297 30.39 -25.54 -0.68
C ARG A 297 30.41 -25.10 0.79
N PRO A 298 29.27 -24.57 1.32
CA PRO A 298 29.16 -24.28 2.74
C PRO A 298 29.24 -25.55 3.61
N ASP A 299 29.97 -25.48 4.73
CA ASP A 299 30.08 -26.58 5.70
C ASP A 299 28.75 -26.73 6.45
N GLU A 300 28.22 -27.95 6.46
CA GLU A 300 26.91 -28.25 7.04
C GLU A 300 26.85 -28.05 8.55
N GLU A 301 27.94 -28.44 9.28
CA GLU A 301 28.01 -28.27 10.74
C GLU A 301 28.14 -26.80 11.13
N ALA A 302 28.85 -25.99 10.34
CA ALA A 302 28.96 -24.56 10.58
C ALA A 302 27.61 -23.86 10.33
N VAL A 303 26.87 -24.25 9.30
CA VAL A 303 25.49 -23.76 9.03
C VAL A 303 24.55 -24.12 10.17
N LYS A 304 24.57 -25.40 10.67
CA LYS A 304 23.76 -25.85 11.81
C LYS A 304 24.08 -25.04 13.08
N LYS A 305 25.37 -24.80 13.37
CA LYS A 305 25.77 -23.96 14.51
C LYS A 305 25.30 -22.51 14.37
N ALA A 306 25.31 -21.98 13.16
CA ALA A 306 24.80 -20.63 12.91
C ALA A 306 23.27 -20.55 13.11
N LEU A 307 22.52 -21.56 12.67
CA LEU A 307 21.08 -21.68 12.91
C LEU A 307 20.76 -21.78 14.40
N LEU A 308 21.44 -22.62 15.17
CA LEU A 308 21.23 -22.73 16.62
C LEU A 308 21.50 -21.42 17.39
N TRP A 309 22.28 -20.52 16.83
CA TRP A 309 22.54 -19.21 17.43
C TRP A 309 21.47 -18.18 17.08
N ALA A 310 20.78 -18.32 15.96
CA ALA A 310 19.85 -17.32 15.40
C ALA A 310 18.47 -17.39 16.05
N ASP A 311 17.78 -16.27 16.06
CA ASP A 311 16.34 -16.18 16.36
C ASP A 311 15.51 -16.02 15.06
N VAL A 312 16.12 -15.45 14.00
CA VAL A 312 15.52 -15.25 12.67
C VAL A 312 16.55 -15.47 11.59
N VAL A 313 16.14 -15.96 10.44
CA VAL A 313 16.97 -16.09 9.24
C VAL A 313 16.50 -15.12 8.17
N VAL A 314 17.42 -14.39 7.53
CA VAL A 314 17.17 -13.61 6.31
C VAL A 314 18.02 -14.21 5.19
N ALA A 315 17.42 -14.59 4.07
CA ALA A 315 18.11 -15.24 2.97
C ALA A 315 17.79 -14.60 1.63
N GLY A 316 18.80 -14.43 0.79
CA GLY A 316 18.60 -14.03 -0.59
C GLY A 316 19.31 -12.78 -1.07
N PRO A 317 19.42 -11.69 -0.30
CA PRO A 317 20.05 -10.46 -0.77
C PRO A 317 21.42 -10.68 -1.42
N GLY A 318 21.48 -10.57 -2.76
CA GLY A 318 22.70 -10.69 -3.53
C GLY A 318 23.44 -12.04 -3.41
N MET A 319 22.78 -13.13 -3.00
CA MET A 319 23.48 -14.43 -2.84
C MET A 319 23.73 -15.15 -4.17
N GLY A 320 23.13 -14.69 -5.27
CA GLY A 320 23.20 -15.32 -6.58
C GLY A 320 22.36 -16.61 -6.66
N CYS A 321 22.20 -17.14 -7.89
CA CYS A 321 21.42 -18.35 -8.14
C CYS A 321 22.28 -19.56 -8.52
N GLY A 322 23.56 -19.58 -8.11
CA GLY A 322 24.49 -20.67 -8.38
C GLY A 322 24.31 -21.86 -7.44
N GLU A 323 25.06 -22.95 -7.72
CA GLU A 323 24.98 -24.22 -6.98
C GLU A 323 25.25 -24.05 -5.47
N ALA A 324 26.21 -23.22 -5.08
CA ALA A 324 26.53 -22.97 -3.66
C ALA A 324 25.37 -22.31 -2.92
N SER A 325 24.69 -21.35 -3.57
CA SER A 325 23.51 -20.67 -3.03
C SER A 325 22.31 -21.61 -2.92
N TYR A 326 22.08 -22.45 -3.94
CA TYR A 326 21.08 -23.50 -3.90
C TYR A 326 21.29 -24.46 -2.73
N GLN A 327 22.53 -24.96 -2.56
CA GLN A 327 22.88 -25.88 -1.48
C GLN A 327 22.72 -25.22 -0.10
N LEU A 328 23.18 -23.98 0.06
CA LEU A 328 23.04 -23.23 1.31
C LEU A 328 21.58 -23.03 1.69
N LEU A 329 20.76 -22.56 0.74
CA LEU A 329 19.33 -22.36 0.99
C LEU A 329 18.59 -23.67 1.26
N SER A 330 18.96 -24.78 0.57
CA SER A 330 18.40 -26.11 0.82
C SER A 330 18.72 -26.59 2.23
N GLN A 331 19.98 -26.51 2.67
CA GLN A 331 20.41 -26.89 4.01
C GLN A 331 19.66 -26.11 5.10
N VAL A 332 19.46 -24.81 4.87
CA VAL A 332 18.77 -23.94 5.82
C VAL A 332 17.28 -24.27 5.86
N LEU A 333 16.58 -24.40 4.73
CA LEU A 333 15.17 -24.77 4.69
C LEU A 333 14.89 -26.16 5.29
N GLU A 334 15.82 -27.13 5.12
CA GLU A 334 15.70 -28.46 5.70
C GLU A 334 15.90 -28.47 7.24
N SER A 335 16.70 -27.55 7.77
CA SER A 335 17.18 -27.58 9.16
C SER A 335 16.57 -26.48 10.04
N ALA A 336 16.11 -25.38 9.47
CA ALA A 336 15.61 -24.24 10.22
C ALA A 336 14.18 -24.47 10.76
N SER A 337 14.01 -24.10 12.02
CA SER A 337 12.70 -23.98 12.68
C SER A 337 12.54 -22.59 13.28
N HIS A 338 12.96 -21.55 12.54
CA HIS A 338 12.97 -20.15 12.93
C HIS A 338 12.15 -19.36 11.93
N PRO A 339 11.58 -18.21 12.30
CA PRO A 339 11.03 -17.27 11.34
C PRO A 339 12.07 -16.94 10.25
N MET A 340 11.63 -16.93 8.99
CA MET A 340 12.52 -16.73 7.85
C MET A 340 11.98 -15.66 6.91
N VAL A 341 12.85 -14.74 6.49
CA VAL A 341 12.60 -13.77 5.42
C VAL A 341 13.37 -14.21 4.18
N ILE A 342 12.68 -14.39 3.06
CA ILE A 342 13.31 -14.71 1.77
C ILE A 342 13.06 -13.56 0.79
N ASP A 343 14.14 -13.01 0.24
CA ASP A 343 14.12 -11.91 -0.73
C ASP A 343 15.02 -12.20 -1.94
N ALA A 344 14.91 -11.41 -2.97
CA ALA A 344 15.83 -11.33 -4.11
C ALA A 344 16.20 -12.70 -4.70
N ASP A 345 17.49 -13.08 -4.69
CA ASP A 345 17.94 -14.35 -5.27
C ASP A 345 17.41 -15.58 -4.53
N GLY A 346 17.05 -15.45 -3.26
CA GLY A 346 16.34 -16.50 -2.53
C GLY A 346 14.97 -16.81 -3.17
N LEU A 347 14.22 -15.79 -3.56
CA LEU A 347 12.93 -15.94 -4.27
C LEU A 347 13.14 -16.50 -5.68
N ASN A 348 14.21 -16.08 -6.37
CA ASN A 348 14.57 -16.61 -7.68
C ASN A 348 14.88 -18.11 -7.59
N LEU A 349 15.65 -18.53 -6.58
CA LEU A 349 15.95 -19.94 -6.33
C LEU A 349 14.69 -20.76 -6.01
N LEU A 350 13.77 -20.24 -5.22
CA LEU A 350 12.45 -20.88 -4.99
C LEU A 350 11.69 -21.10 -6.30
N ALA A 351 11.64 -20.07 -7.15
CA ALA A 351 10.95 -20.17 -8.45
C ALA A 351 11.63 -21.13 -9.45
N MET A 352 12.95 -21.33 -9.34
CA MET A 352 13.73 -22.18 -10.24
C MET A 352 13.78 -23.64 -9.83
N HIS A 353 13.67 -23.93 -8.52
CA HIS A 353 13.93 -25.27 -8.00
C HIS A 353 12.76 -25.84 -7.20
N ARG A 354 12.10 -26.84 -7.76
CA ARG A 354 10.96 -27.53 -7.15
C ARG A 354 11.22 -27.98 -5.70
N LYS A 355 12.39 -28.55 -5.44
CA LYS A 355 12.75 -29.00 -4.08
C LYS A 355 12.71 -27.86 -3.07
N LEU A 356 13.25 -26.69 -3.42
CA LEU A 356 13.22 -25.52 -2.54
C LEU A 356 11.80 -24.99 -2.31
N TRP A 357 10.95 -25.03 -3.34
CA TRP A 357 9.54 -24.68 -3.23
C TRP A 357 8.80 -25.57 -2.22
N GLU A 358 8.98 -26.88 -2.33
CA GLU A 358 8.39 -27.86 -1.40
C GLU A 358 8.90 -27.69 0.04
N LEU A 359 10.19 -27.45 0.21
CA LEU A 359 10.79 -27.17 1.53
C LEU A 359 10.24 -25.87 2.12
N ALA A 360 10.09 -24.81 1.32
CA ALA A 360 9.52 -23.55 1.76
C ALA A 360 8.04 -23.70 2.16
N GLY A 361 7.22 -24.39 1.35
CA GLY A 361 5.81 -24.67 1.69
C GLY A 361 5.60 -25.62 2.87
N GLY A 362 6.63 -26.39 3.24
CA GLY A 362 6.70 -27.26 4.41
C GLY A 362 7.42 -26.63 5.61
N HIS A 363 7.85 -25.38 5.53
CA HIS A 363 8.56 -24.71 6.63
C HIS A 363 7.72 -24.70 7.91
N LYS A 364 8.36 -24.97 9.05
CA LYS A 364 7.66 -25.22 10.34
C LYS A 364 7.31 -23.98 11.13
N ASP A 365 7.92 -22.85 10.78
CA ASP A 365 7.72 -21.56 11.43
C ASP A 365 7.26 -20.52 10.39
N THR A 366 7.24 -19.27 10.74
CA THR A 366 6.81 -18.16 9.90
C THR A 366 7.74 -17.97 8.71
N LEU A 367 7.17 -17.98 7.51
CA LEU A 367 7.87 -17.66 6.27
C LEU A 367 7.36 -16.32 5.73
N ILE A 368 8.27 -15.38 5.48
CA ILE A 368 7.98 -14.05 4.94
C ILE A 368 8.69 -13.92 3.58
N LEU A 369 7.93 -13.64 2.54
CA LEU A 369 8.42 -13.41 1.18
C LEU A 369 8.26 -11.95 0.80
N THR A 370 9.30 -11.35 0.20
CA THR A 370 9.29 -9.92 -0.16
C THR A 370 9.48 -9.69 -1.67
N PRO A 371 8.64 -10.28 -2.55
CA PRO A 371 8.84 -10.19 -3.98
C PRO A 371 8.56 -8.79 -4.54
N HIS A 372 9.43 -8.30 -5.43
CA HIS A 372 9.09 -7.22 -6.35
C HIS A 372 8.24 -7.76 -7.52
N PRO A 373 7.59 -6.92 -8.38
CA PRO A 373 6.68 -7.42 -9.42
C PRO A 373 7.26 -8.52 -10.31
N GLY A 374 8.53 -8.41 -10.72
CA GLY A 374 9.19 -9.43 -11.54
C GLY A 374 9.42 -10.77 -10.82
N GLU A 375 9.78 -10.74 -9.52
CA GLU A 375 9.92 -11.92 -8.66
C GLU A 375 8.56 -12.56 -8.40
N LEU A 376 7.55 -11.75 -8.09
CA LEU A 376 6.17 -12.22 -7.90
C LEU A 376 5.68 -13.00 -9.11
N MET A 377 5.90 -12.48 -10.32
CA MET A 377 5.49 -13.17 -11.56
C MET A 377 6.24 -14.49 -11.78
N ARG A 378 7.53 -14.59 -11.41
CA ARG A 378 8.28 -15.86 -11.48
C ARG A 378 7.73 -16.89 -10.50
N LEU A 379 7.44 -16.47 -9.26
CA LEU A 379 6.84 -17.34 -8.24
C LEU A 379 5.46 -17.88 -8.67
N ILE A 380 4.62 -17.02 -9.26
CA ILE A 380 3.31 -17.42 -9.76
C ILE A 380 3.42 -18.41 -10.92
N LYS A 381 4.35 -18.18 -11.85
CA LYS A 381 4.61 -19.15 -12.93
C LYS A 381 5.03 -20.52 -12.38
N ALA A 382 5.88 -20.53 -11.35
CA ALA A 382 6.28 -21.76 -10.67
C ALA A 382 5.08 -22.47 -10.03
N ALA A 383 4.23 -21.75 -9.30
CA ALA A 383 2.99 -22.27 -8.71
C ALA A 383 2.00 -22.83 -9.78
N SER A 384 1.86 -22.14 -10.92
CA SER A 384 0.95 -22.56 -12.01
C SER A 384 1.42 -23.82 -12.73
N THR A 385 2.73 -23.97 -12.94
CA THR A 385 3.34 -25.18 -13.53
C THR A 385 3.10 -26.39 -12.62
N GLU A 386 3.02 -26.16 -11.32
CA GLU A 386 2.71 -27.15 -10.31
C GLU A 386 1.26 -27.64 -10.39
N ALA A 387 0.31 -26.72 -10.48
CA ALA A 387 -1.10 -27.06 -10.66
C ALA A 387 -1.33 -27.91 -11.92
N ALA A 388 -0.65 -27.60 -13.04
CA ALA A 388 -0.74 -28.38 -14.28
C ALA A 388 -0.15 -29.80 -14.17
N SER A 389 0.94 -29.97 -13.42
CA SER A 389 1.58 -31.31 -13.22
C SER A 389 0.79 -32.20 -12.28
N MET A 390 0.12 -31.66 -11.28
CA MET A 390 -0.79 -32.40 -10.39
C MET A 390 -2.13 -32.75 -11.08
N GLN A 391 -2.56 -31.96 -12.05
CA GLN A 391 -3.82 -32.13 -12.79
C GLN A 391 -3.76 -33.17 -13.91
N ALA A 392 -2.59 -33.66 -14.31
CA ALA A 392 -2.49 -34.89 -15.12
C ALA A 392 -3.12 -36.09 -14.40
N GLY A 393 -3.51 -35.94 -13.12
CA GLY A 393 -4.25 -36.92 -12.33
C GLY A 393 -5.69 -36.55 -11.93
N HIS A 394 -6.12 -35.28 -11.89
CA HIS A 394 -7.52 -34.90 -11.58
C HIS A 394 -7.84 -33.46 -12.03
N GLN A 395 -8.97 -33.31 -12.72
CA GLN A 395 -9.52 -32.07 -13.28
C GLN A 395 -9.72 -30.98 -12.22
N ARG A 396 -8.93 -29.89 -12.31
CA ARG A 396 -9.23 -28.55 -11.76
C ARG A 396 -8.53 -27.46 -12.57
N GLU A 397 -8.99 -27.27 -13.79
CA GLU A 397 -8.72 -26.06 -14.56
C GLU A 397 -9.91 -25.12 -14.39
N ALA A 398 -9.77 -23.95 -13.82
CA ALA A 398 -10.63 -22.80 -14.16
C ALA A 398 -10.29 -21.49 -13.45
N SER A 399 -9.48 -21.43 -12.37
CA SER A 399 -9.42 -20.20 -11.58
C SER A 399 -8.12 -19.38 -11.61
N VAL A 400 -7.02 -19.95 -12.13
CA VAL A 400 -5.72 -19.26 -12.14
C VAL A 400 -5.27 -18.84 -13.55
N GLN A 401 -5.64 -19.60 -14.59
CA GLN A 401 -5.23 -19.29 -15.98
C GLN A 401 -5.92 -18.05 -16.58
N SER A 402 -7.10 -17.66 -16.11
CA SER A 402 -7.82 -16.49 -16.62
C SER A 402 -7.31 -15.13 -16.11
N ALA A 403 -6.39 -15.12 -15.15
CA ALA A 403 -5.91 -13.90 -14.51
C ALA A 403 -4.63 -13.29 -15.12
N TYR A 404 -3.97 -13.97 -16.08
CA TYR A 404 -2.67 -13.54 -16.59
C TYR A 404 -2.59 -13.50 -18.11
N PRO A 405 -2.37 -12.33 -18.74
CA PRO A 405 -2.05 -12.25 -20.16
C PRO A 405 -0.63 -12.76 -20.42
N GLN A 406 -0.52 -13.70 -21.39
CA GLN A 406 0.77 -14.16 -21.92
C GLN A 406 1.33 -13.11 -22.87
N SER A 407 2.19 -12.20 -22.42
CA SER A 407 3.05 -11.42 -23.31
C SER A 407 4.38 -11.06 -22.66
N GLU A 408 5.44 -11.53 -23.28
CA GLU A 408 6.82 -11.12 -23.03
C GLU A 408 7.05 -9.73 -23.61
N ALA A 409 6.96 -8.67 -22.79
CA ALA A 409 7.56 -7.39 -23.13
C ALA A 409 7.73 -6.55 -21.86
N SER A 410 8.95 -6.32 -21.46
CA SER A 410 9.36 -5.56 -20.27
C SER A 410 9.04 -4.06 -20.29
N GLY A 411 8.37 -3.54 -21.32
CA GLY A 411 7.96 -2.13 -21.44
C GLY A 411 6.45 -1.90 -21.32
N ALA A 412 5.62 -2.91 -21.57
CA ALA A 412 4.15 -2.79 -21.50
C ALA A 412 3.55 -3.20 -20.15
N LEU A 413 4.33 -3.77 -19.25
CA LEU A 413 3.90 -4.26 -17.92
C LEU A 413 3.52 -3.14 -16.94
N MET A 414 3.83 -1.87 -17.24
CA MET A 414 3.47 -0.75 -16.37
C MET A 414 2.06 -0.17 -16.64
N THR A 415 1.41 -0.53 -17.74
CA THR A 415 0.09 0.00 -18.09
C THR A 415 -1.09 -0.91 -17.70
N GLU A 416 -0.84 -2.18 -17.42
CA GLU A 416 -1.86 -3.12 -16.92
C GLU A 416 -1.43 -3.75 -15.59
N TYR A 417 -1.46 -2.96 -14.54
CA TYR A 417 -1.45 -3.52 -13.19
C TYR A 417 -2.69 -4.43 -13.06
N PRO A 418 -2.53 -5.72 -12.75
CA PRO A 418 -3.69 -6.59 -12.70
C PRO A 418 -4.64 -6.09 -11.62
N ALA A 419 -5.87 -5.83 -12.02
CA ALA A 419 -6.99 -5.48 -11.13
C ALA A 419 -7.18 -6.49 -9.97
N ASN A 420 -6.48 -7.64 -10.05
CA ASN A 420 -6.57 -8.78 -9.12
C ASN A 420 -5.31 -8.96 -8.25
N ARG A 421 -4.46 -7.93 -8.07
CA ARG A 421 -3.21 -8.03 -7.31
C ARG A 421 -3.39 -8.63 -5.92
N GLU A 422 -4.44 -8.23 -5.21
CA GLU A 422 -4.77 -8.77 -3.90
C GLU A 422 -5.04 -10.28 -3.95
N THR A 423 -5.85 -10.74 -4.90
CA THR A 423 -6.16 -12.16 -5.11
C THR A 423 -4.89 -12.97 -5.39
N ILE A 424 -3.99 -12.41 -6.19
CA ILE A 424 -2.71 -13.03 -6.55
C ILE A 424 -1.82 -13.21 -5.32
N ILE A 425 -1.66 -12.15 -4.53
CA ILE A 425 -0.82 -12.18 -3.34
C ILE A 425 -1.38 -13.17 -2.31
N ARG A 426 -2.69 -13.18 -2.10
CA ARG A 426 -3.37 -14.15 -1.24
C ARG A 426 -3.22 -15.58 -1.74
N GLY A 427 -3.28 -15.79 -3.06
CA GLY A 427 -3.05 -17.10 -3.69
C GLY A 427 -1.66 -17.63 -3.40
N LEU A 428 -0.62 -16.81 -3.56
CA LEU A 428 0.76 -17.18 -3.26
C LEU A 428 0.98 -17.41 -1.75
N ALA A 429 0.41 -16.55 -0.90
CA ALA A 429 0.47 -16.72 0.55
C ALA A 429 -0.12 -18.05 0.99
N LYS A 430 -1.28 -18.42 0.45
CA LYS A 430 -1.93 -19.71 0.71
C LYS A 430 -1.13 -20.90 0.21
N GLU A 431 -0.56 -20.82 -0.99
CA GLU A 431 0.20 -21.90 -1.62
C GLU A 431 1.44 -22.26 -0.79
N LEU A 432 2.17 -21.26 -0.32
CA LEU A 432 3.40 -21.44 0.47
C LEU A 432 3.17 -21.37 1.98
N LYS A 433 1.92 -21.20 2.45
CA LYS A 433 1.58 -20.96 3.86
C LYS A 433 2.42 -19.84 4.47
N ALA A 434 2.56 -18.76 3.73
CA ALA A 434 3.52 -17.69 3.98
C ALA A 434 2.85 -16.33 4.16
N ILE A 435 3.64 -15.38 4.63
CA ILE A 435 3.36 -13.94 4.57
C ILE A 435 4.03 -13.40 3.31
N VAL A 436 3.28 -12.68 2.49
CA VAL A 436 3.79 -12.09 1.25
C VAL A 436 3.70 -10.57 1.32
N ALA A 437 4.86 -9.91 1.40
CA ALA A 437 4.99 -8.46 1.28
C ALA A 437 5.36 -8.10 -0.17
N ALA A 438 4.36 -7.98 -1.02
CA ALA A 438 4.54 -7.72 -2.46
C ALA A 438 4.94 -6.26 -2.70
N LYS A 439 6.24 -6.04 -2.92
CA LYS A 439 6.87 -4.73 -3.15
C LYS A 439 6.32 -4.05 -4.39
N ASP A 440 6.02 -2.77 -4.27
CA ASP A 440 5.62 -1.89 -5.35
C ASP A 440 5.48 -0.45 -4.86
N ALA A 441 5.04 0.47 -5.73
CA ALA A 441 4.67 1.85 -5.39
C ALA A 441 3.66 1.93 -4.23
N ALA A 442 2.79 0.92 -4.09
CA ALA A 442 1.96 0.66 -2.91
C ALA A 442 2.13 -0.81 -2.50
N THR A 443 3.07 -1.10 -1.60
CA THR A 443 3.31 -2.45 -1.10
C THR A 443 2.09 -2.98 -0.35
N LEU A 444 1.70 -4.22 -0.66
CA LEU A 444 0.63 -4.95 0.03
C LEU A 444 1.24 -6.10 0.83
N VAL A 445 0.70 -6.36 2.04
CA VAL A 445 1.08 -7.51 2.83
C VAL A 445 -0.14 -8.38 3.11
N ALA A 446 -0.06 -9.66 2.76
CA ALA A 446 -1.07 -10.68 3.03
C ALA A 446 -0.45 -11.89 3.71
N GLU A 447 -1.24 -12.60 4.50
CA GLU A 447 -0.86 -13.81 5.23
C GLU A 447 -1.87 -14.93 4.93
N ASP A 448 -1.40 -16.17 4.86
CA ASP A 448 -2.29 -17.34 4.76
C ASP A 448 -3.25 -17.42 5.95
N GLY A 449 -4.52 -17.69 5.68
CA GLY A 449 -5.55 -17.79 6.71
C GLY A 449 -6.01 -16.47 7.33
N ARG A 450 -5.48 -15.31 6.88
CA ARG A 450 -5.92 -13.98 7.35
C ARG A 450 -6.73 -13.26 6.28
N ASP A 451 -7.91 -12.76 6.67
CA ASP A 451 -8.77 -11.99 5.76
C ASP A 451 -8.30 -10.55 5.55
N GLU A 452 -7.58 -10.00 6.52
CA GLU A 452 -7.07 -8.62 6.45
C GLU A 452 -5.82 -8.53 5.59
N ILE A 453 -5.74 -7.47 4.78
CA ILE A 453 -4.55 -7.11 4.00
C ILE A 453 -4.03 -5.74 4.44
N PHE A 454 -2.73 -5.60 4.55
CA PHE A 454 -2.10 -4.31 4.85
C PHE A 454 -1.80 -3.55 3.56
N PHE A 455 -2.09 -2.25 3.56
CA PHE A 455 -1.80 -1.30 2.49
C PHE A 455 -0.73 -0.32 2.96
N ASN A 456 0.43 -0.34 2.34
CA ASN A 456 1.47 0.63 2.68
C ASN A 456 1.16 2.01 2.08
N THR A 457 1.23 3.04 2.92
CA THR A 457 0.98 4.44 2.55
C THR A 457 2.23 5.31 2.58
N SER A 458 3.35 4.79 3.08
CA SER A 458 4.64 5.47 3.15
C SER A 458 5.52 5.18 1.93
N GLY A 459 6.54 6.00 1.73
CA GLY A 459 7.49 5.84 0.65
C GLY A 459 7.21 6.74 -0.56
N ASN A 460 8.20 6.83 -1.43
CA ASN A 460 8.20 7.73 -2.57
C ASN A 460 8.98 7.14 -3.76
N ASP A 461 8.91 7.82 -4.90
CA ASP A 461 9.54 7.44 -6.16
C ASP A 461 11.09 7.39 -6.13
N GLY A 462 11.73 8.17 -5.25
CA GLY A 462 13.19 8.14 -5.06
C GLY A 462 13.69 6.80 -4.48
N MET A 463 12.79 5.99 -3.88
CA MET A 463 13.13 4.66 -3.36
C MET A 463 13.30 3.59 -4.46
N ALA A 464 13.04 3.93 -5.72
CA ALA A 464 13.28 3.06 -6.87
C ALA A 464 14.79 2.97 -7.21
N ALA A 465 15.61 2.70 -6.20
CA ALA A 465 17.06 2.56 -6.27
C ALA A 465 17.49 1.11 -5.97
N ALA A 466 18.59 0.66 -6.61
CA ALA A 466 19.15 -0.66 -6.35
C ALA A 466 19.52 -0.81 -4.86
N GLY A 467 19.21 -1.96 -4.27
CA GLY A 467 19.48 -2.25 -2.85
C GLY A 467 18.37 -1.80 -1.87
N SER A 468 17.37 -1.05 -2.31
CA SER A 468 16.24 -0.64 -1.45
C SER A 468 15.48 -1.84 -0.88
N GLY A 469 15.31 -2.91 -1.66
CA GLY A 469 14.72 -4.18 -1.21
C GLY A 469 15.55 -4.88 -0.14
N ASP A 470 16.89 -4.87 -0.28
CA ASP A 470 17.79 -5.49 0.70
C ASP A 470 17.66 -4.82 2.08
N VAL A 471 17.50 -3.49 2.10
CA VAL A 471 17.22 -2.73 3.34
C VAL A 471 15.91 -3.17 3.97
N LEU A 472 14.85 -3.34 3.16
CA LEU A 472 13.55 -3.81 3.64
C LEU A 472 13.65 -5.20 4.28
N ALA A 473 14.32 -6.15 3.63
CA ALA A 473 14.52 -7.51 4.16
C ALA A 473 15.23 -7.48 5.52
N GLY A 474 16.24 -6.62 5.67
CA GLY A 474 16.95 -6.40 6.94
C GLY A 474 16.04 -5.82 8.02
N ILE A 475 15.21 -4.81 7.71
CA ILE A 475 14.26 -4.22 8.66
C ILE A 475 13.26 -5.28 9.16
N ILE A 476 12.65 -6.04 8.24
CA ILE A 476 11.67 -7.08 8.60
C ILE A 476 12.32 -8.14 9.49
N GLY A 477 13.52 -8.64 9.09
CA GLY A 477 14.28 -9.60 9.89
C GLY A 477 14.61 -9.08 11.28
N GLY A 478 14.98 -7.80 11.39
CA GLY A 478 15.29 -7.14 12.65
C GLY A 478 14.09 -6.96 13.58
N LEU A 479 12.90 -6.68 13.04
CA LEU A 479 11.66 -6.60 13.82
C LEU A 479 11.22 -7.99 14.30
N ALA A 480 11.27 -8.98 13.42
CA ALA A 480 10.96 -10.37 13.78
C ALA A 480 11.91 -10.92 14.86
N ALA A 481 13.20 -10.61 14.76
CA ALA A 481 14.19 -11.03 15.76
C ALA A 481 13.95 -10.41 17.15
N GLN A 482 13.29 -9.26 17.23
CA GLN A 482 12.87 -8.64 18.48
C GLN A 482 11.57 -9.25 19.07
N GLY A 483 11.09 -10.37 18.51
CA GLY A 483 9.94 -11.12 19.01
C GLY A 483 8.59 -10.62 18.48
N MET A 484 8.58 -9.74 17.49
CA MET A 484 7.34 -9.34 16.81
C MET A 484 6.86 -10.49 15.92
N ASN A 485 5.53 -10.73 15.86
CA ASN A 485 5.01 -11.76 14.96
C ASN A 485 5.30 -11.42 13.49
N GLY A 486 5.31 -12.45 12.63
CA GLY A 486 5.76 -12.29 11.25
C GLY A 486 4.93 -11.31 10.43
N PHE A 487 3.60 -11.35 10.56
CA PHE A 487 2.72 -10.44 9.83
C PHE A 487 2.91 -8.97 10.26
N GLU A 488 2.98 -8.74 11.58
CA GLU A 488 3.25 -7.40 12.10
C GLU A 488 4.65 -6.91 11.73
N SER A 489 5.66 -7.80 11.75
CA SER A 489 7.03 -7.50 11.31
C SER A 489 7.08 -7.08 9.85
N ALA A 490 6.34 -7.78 8.97
CA ALA A 490 6.24 -7.45 7.56
C ALA A 490 5.53 -6.11 7.35
N CYS A 491 4.37 -5.90 7.99
CA CYS A 491 3.60 -4.65 7.87
C CYS A 491 4.38 -3.44 8.40
N LEU A 492 4.94 -3.54 9.62
CA LEU A 492 5.71 -2.46 10.23
C LEU A 492 7.02 -2.23 9.49
N GLY A 493 7.68 -3.31 9.04
CA GLY A 493 8.92 -3.23 8.26
C GLY A 493 8.74 -2.46 6.96
N VAL A 494 7.69 -2.79 6.21
CA VAL A 494 7.33 -2.07 4.97
C VAL A 494 7.01 -0.61 5.26
N TYR A 495 6.24 -0.33 6.32
CA TYR A 495 5.86 1.03 6.69
C TYR A 495 7.07 1.86 7.14
N LEU A 496 7.92 1.31 8.00
CA LEU A 496 9.13 1.97 8.51
C LEU A 496 10.14 2.24 7.39
N HIS A 497 10.32 1.27 6.48
CA HIS A 497 11.16 1.42 5.29
C HIS A 497 10.68 2.59 4.41
N GLY A 498 9.36 2.68 4.16
CA GLY A 498 8.79 3.80 3.42
C GLY A 498 8.98 5.15 4.12
N LEU A 499 8.75 5.23 5.44
CA LEU A 499 8.98 6.45 6.22
C LEU A 499 10.46 6.87 6.21
N ALA A 500 11.40 5.91 6.25
CA ALA A 500 12.83 6.18 6.13
C ALA A 500 13.18 6.73 4.74
N GLY A 501 12.55 6.19 3.68
CA GLY A 501 12.65 6.73 2.33
C GLY A 501 12.09 8.15 2.21
N ASP A 502 10.97 8.44 2.87
CA ASP A 502 10.39 9.79 2.90
C ASP A 502 11.30 10.79 3.62
N GLU A 503 11.96 10.37 4.71
CA GLU A 503 12.92 11.19 5.42
C GLU A 503 14.21 11.41 4.61
N ALA A 504 14.69 10.39 3.89
CA ALA A 504 15.83 10.49 2.98
C ALA A 504 15.51 11.47 1.84
N ARG A 505 14.34 11.36 1.21
CA ARG A 505 13.88 12.31 0.20
C ARG A 505 13.82 13.75 0.70
N ARG A 506 13.33 13.94 1.94
CA ARG A 506 13.26 15.28 2.56
C ARG A 506 14.65 15.92 2.70
N LYS A 507 15.69 15.11 2.96
CA LYS A 507 17.07 15.57 3.12
C LYS A 507 17.79 15.81 1.80
N LEU A 508 17.61 14.91 0.83
CA LEU A 508 18.46 14.80 -0.37
C LEU A 508 17.71 15.04 -1.68
N GLY A 509 16.37 15.11 -1.66
CA GLY A 509 15.54 15.09 -2.86
C GLY A 509 15.42 13.68 -3.46
N ALA A 510 14.45 13.50 -4.38
CA ALA A 510 14.17 12.19 -4.98
C ALA A 510 15.30 11.67 -5.89
N TYR A 511 15.97 12.57 -6.63
CA TYR A 511 16.97 12.20 -7.62
C TYR A 511 18.34 11.82 -7.03
N GLY A 512 18.66 12.28 -5.82
CA GLY A 512 19.96 12.11 -5.20
C GLY A 512 20.03 10.99 -4.17
N MET A 513 18.89 10.36 -3.82
CA MET A 513 18.88 9.36 -2.74
C MET A 513 19.24 7.96 -3.24
N LEU A 514 19.96 7.23 -2.40
CA LEU A 514 20.38 5.84 -2.58
C LEU A 514 19.81 4.96 -1.46
N ALA A 515 19.93 3.64 -1.60
CA ALA A 515 19.49 2.69 -0.56
C ALA A 515 20.20 2.89 0.79
N GLY A 516 21.48 3.31 0.77
CA GLY A 516 22.25 3.67 1.98
C GLY A 516 21.60 4.79 2.77
N ASP A 517 21.07 5.81 2.09
CA ASP A 517 20.42 6.97 2.72
C ASP A 517 19.11 6.57 3.44
N ILE A 518 18.42 5.54 2.91
CA ILE A 518 17.26 4.95 3.57
C ILE A 518 17.70 4.33 4.90
N CYS A 519 18.78 3.52 4.91
CA CYS A 519 19.34 2.95 6.14
C CYS A 519 19.68 4.04 7.16
N GLU A 520 20.38 5.10 6.74
CA GLU A 520 20.81 6.20 7.61
C GLU A 520 19.65 7.04 8.14
N SER A 521 18.49 6.99 7.48
CA SER A 521 17.29 7.70 7.90
C SER A 521 16.40 6.92 8.88
N ILE A 522 16.60 5.60 9.05
CA ILE A 522 15.83 4.77 10.00
C ILE A 522 15.92 5.32 11.44
N PRO A 523 17.11 5.64 11.99
CA PRO A 523 17.21 6.18 13.35
C PRO A 523 16.45 7.49 13.54
N ASP A 524 16.42 8.36 12.53
CA ASP A 524 15.68 9.62 12.61
C ASP A 524 14.16 9.41 12.68
N VAL A 525 13.64 8.46 11.90
CA VAL A 525 12.23 8.09 11.93
C VAL A 525 11.87 7.47 13.28
N MET A 526 12.70 6.54 13.78
CA MET A 526 12.47 5.90 15.08
C MET A 526 12.54 6.90 16.24
N ARG A 527 13.50 7.83 16.22
CA ARG A 527 13.63 8.89 17.23
C ARG A 527 12.39 9.80 17.28
N LYS A 528 11.84 10.17 16.11
CA LYS A 528 10.62 10.98 16.04
C LYS A 528 9.39 10.23 16.56
N ALA A 529 9.40 8.91 16.52
CA ALA A 529 8.31 8.08 17.00
C ALA A 529 8.42 7.74 18.50
N SER A 530 9.63 7.75 19.06
CA SER A 530 9.85 7.46 20.48
C SER A 530 9.69 8.75 21.29
N PRO A 531 8.72 8.86 22.20
CA PRO A 531 8.74 9.95 23.16
C PRO A 531 10.00 9.81 24.04
N VAL A 532 10.75 10.90 24.15
CA VAL A 532 11.92 11.01 25.06
C VAL A 532 11.45 10.93 26.50
#